data_6fa05821291e01b6f97a36a2a3b39531
#
_entry.id   6fa05821291e01b6f97a36a2a3b39531
#
_cell.length_a   1.000
_cell.length_b   1.000
_cell.length_c   1.000
_cell.angle_alpha   90.00
_cell.angle_beta   90.00
_cell.angle_gamma   90.00
#
_symmetry.space_group_name_H-M   'P 1'
#
loop_
_entity.id
_entity.type
_entity.pdbx_description
1 polymer ?
#
loop_
_entity_poly.entity_id
_entity_poly.type
_entity_poly.pdbx_seq_one_letter_code
_entity_poly.pdbx_strand_id
1 'polypeptide(L)'
;MNILEEIQNSPVEWKELGEVCEIETGKLNANESVEDGKYPFFTTAKEISRINSFRWNTEALLIAGNANVGDVKYYSGKFEAYQRTYVLTNFSHNVKARFLLHIIKQGLKSYLENNTNKAAMSYIVISTLKSFPIPIPPIEIQEKIVQILDKFTDYVTELTSELTSELTSRKKQYSFYRDKLLSFEDEVYQVEWKTLDAVSERTSNISWNKIGDDEKFKYIDLSSVDRVSNKITETTSITKSTAPSRAQKIVKSNDIILGTTRPTLKRFTKITDDYNDQICSTGFYVFRTNGEVLPNYVYHIFSSSDFYKYLEENQSGASYPAISDALVKKYKIPVPSLEIQSRIVQVLDNFDKVCNDLNIGLPKEIELRQKQYEYFREKLLTFVAEGEYTESRVE
;
A
#
# COMPACT_ATOMS: atom_id res chain seq x y z
N MET A 1 -20.80 -16.09 31.34
CA MET A 1 -19.68 -15.12 31.19
C MET A 1 -19.24 -15.17 29.75
N ASN A 2 -19.18 -14.03 29.08
CA ASN A 2 -18.65 -13.96 27.70
C ASN A 2 -17.14 -14.25 27.77
N ILE A 3 -16.57 -14.89 26.75
CA ILE A 3 -15.13 -15.24 26.73
C ILE A 3 -14.21 -14.02 26.89
N LEU A 4 -14.62 -12.85 26.38
CA LEU A 4 -13.90 -11.59 26.59
C LEU A 4 -13.91 -11.17 28.06
N GLU A 5 -15.05 -11.31 28.76
CA GLU A 5 -15.16 -11.03 30.20
C GLU A 5 -14.31 -11.99 31.02
N GLU A 6 -14.25 -13.25 30.62
CA GLU A 6 -13.42 -14.26 31.28
C GLU A 6 -11.92 -13.91 31.15
N ILE A 7 -11.48 -13.53 29.95
CA ILE A 7 -10.08 -13.14 29.67
C ILE A 7 -9.71 -11.86 30.42
N GLN A 8 -10.59 -10.84 30.38
CA GLN A 8 -10.33 -9.53 30.98
C GLN A 8 -10.34 -9.54 32.50
N ASN A 9 -11.09 -10.45 33.12
CA ASN A 9 -11.19 -10.58 34.56
C ASN A 9 -10.26 -11.67 35.15
N SER A 10 -9.43 -12.30 34.32
CA SER A 10 -8.47 -13.29 34.79
C SER A 10 -7.33 -12.63 35.58
N PRO A 11 -6.81 -13.22 36.63
CA PRO A 11 -5.65 -12.73 37.35
C PRO A 11 -4.44 -12.76 36.39
N VAL A 12 -3.60 -11.71 36.44
CA VAL A 12 -2.45 -11.57 35.55
C VAL A 12 -1.21 -11.22 36.36
N GLU A 13 -0.18 -12.04 36.26
CA GLU A 13 1.16 -11.73 36.75
C GLU A 13 1.94 -11.00 35.63
N TRP A 14 2.61 -9.89 35.94
CA TRP A 14 3.47 -9.19 35.00
C TRP A 14 4.94 -9.55 35.23
N LYS A 15 5.64 -9.97 34.18
CA LYS A 15 7.06 -10.31 34.19
C LYS A 15 7.79 -9.64 33.05
N GLU A 16 9.10 -9.50 33.16
CA GLU A 16 9.95 -9.12 32.02
C GLU A 16 10.15 -10.32 31.09
N LEU A 17 10.29 -10.06 29.79
CA LEU A 17 10.52 -11.10 28.77
C LEU A 17 11.74 -11.98 29.12
N GLY A 18 12.81 -11.37 29.66
CA GLY A 18 14.02 -12.08 30.07
C GLY A 18 13.84 -13.01 31.27
N GLU A 19 12.74 -12.92 32.03
CA GLU A 19 12.41 -13.81 33.13
C GLU A 19 11.65 -15.05 32.70
N VAL A 20 11.02 -15.01 31.49
CA VAL A 20 10.14 -16.07 31.00
C VAL A 20 10.73 -16.91 29.88
N CYS A 21 11.88 -16.54 29.34
CA CYS A 21 12.58 -17.32 28.32
C CYS A 21 14.07 -16.98 28.26
N GLU A 22 14.84 -17.85 27.63
CA GLU A 22 16.24 -17.57 27.27
C GLU A 22 16.29 -16.79 25.97
N ILE A 23 17.16 -15.74 25.94
CA ILE A 23 17.32 -14.89 24.75
C ILE A 23 18.79 -14.92 24.31
N GLU A 24 19.01 -15.47 23.12
CA GLU A 24 20.30 -15.52 22.46
C GLU A 24 20.26 -14.81 21.10
N THR A 25 21.39 -14.72 20.39
CA THR A 25 21.45 -14.31 18.99
C THR A 25 22.10 -15.40 18.15
N GLY A 26 21.82 -15.40 16.87
CA GLY A 26 22.59 -16.17 15.90
C GLY A 26 24.06 -15.76 15.88
N LYS A 27 24.88 -16.51 15.17
CA LYS A 27 26.34 -16.22 15.02
C LYS A 27 26.74 -16.04 13.56
N LEU A 28 25.92 -16.47 12.63
CA LEU A 28 26.23 -16.47 11.20
C LEU A 28 25.88 -15.14 10.54
N ASN A 29 26.56 -14.85 9.43
CA ASN A 29 26.22 -13.72 8.57
C ASN A 29 25.10 -14.08 7.62
N ALA A 30 24.32 -13.09 7.15
CA ALA A 30 23.19 -13.31 6.27
C ALA A 30 23.61 -13.90 4.90
N ASN A 31 24.81 -13.63 4.43
CA ASN A 31 25.36 -14.15 3.17
C ASN A 31 25.75 -15.65 3.23
N GLU A 32 25.66 -16.30 4.38
CA GLU A 32 25.85 -17.72 4.53
C GLU A 32 24.62 -18.55 4.14
N SER A 33 23.55 -17.89 3.72
CA SER A 33 22.36 -18.53 3.15
C SER A 33 22.70 -19.29 1.87
N VAL A 34 22.04 -20.44 1.68
CA VAL A 34 22.18 -21.31 0.50
C VAL A 34 20.78 -21.54 -0.08
N GLU A 35 20.61 -21.34 -1.39
CA GLU A 35 19.28 -21.36 -2.05
C GLU A 35 18.51 -22.66 -1.77
N ASP A 36 19.15 -23.81 -1.88
CA ASP A 36 18.57 -25.15 -1.64
C ASP A 36 19.01 -25.77 -0.30
N GLY A 37 19.25 -24.96 0.72
CA GLY A 37 19.67 -25.42 2.04
C GLY A 37 18.63 -26.34 2.70
N LYS A 38 19.08 -27.23 3.59
CA LYS A 38 18.22 -28.22 4.26
C LYS A 38 17.34 -27.64 5.35
N TYR A 39 17.82 -26.60 6.03
CA TYR A 39 17.18 -26.04 7.22
C TYR A 39 16.78 -24.59 7.02
N PRO A 40 15.73 -24.11 7.69
CA PRO A 40 15.41 -22.68 7.72
C PRO A 40 16.56 -21.89 8.35
N PHE A 41 16.86 -20.75 7.73
CA PHE A 41 17.81 -19.76 8.23
C PHE A 41 17.07 -18.44 8.47
N PHE A 42 16.87 -18.10 9.72
CA PHE A 42 16.14 -16.92 10.14
C PHE A 42 17.06 -15.70 10.16
N THR A 43 16.91 -14.86 9.17
CA THR A 43 17.53 -13.56 9.09
C THR A 43 16.53 -12.48 9.54
N THR A 44 16.89 -11.21 9.40
CA THR A 44 15.97 -10.07 9.66
C THR A 44 15.09 -9.73 8.45
N ALA A 45 15.14 -10.52 7.37
CA ALA A 45 14.25 -10.38 6.22
C ALA A 45 12.86 -10.95 6.51
N LYS A 46 11.85 -10.50 5.76
CA LYS A 46 10.48 -11.04 5.85
C LYS A 46 10.43 -12.51 5.46
N GLU A 47 11.12 -12.87 4.40
CA GLU A 47 11.22 -14.25 3.91
C GLU A 47 12.27 -15.03 4.69
N ILE A 48 12.01 -16.34 4.83
CA ILE A 48 12.90 -17.25 5.53
C ILE A 48 13.90 -17.79 4.50
N SER A 49 15.19 -17.54 4.74
CA SER A 49 16.28 -18.11 3.94
C SER A 49 16.52 -19.57 4.31
N ARG A 50 17.46 -20.20 3.62
CA ARG A 50 17.83 -21.60 3.89
C ARG A 50 19.34 -21.74 4.08
N ILE A 51 19.75 -22.84 4.79
CA ILE A 51 21.13 -23.15 5.08
C ILE A 51 21.32 -24.67 5.28
N ASN A 52 22.57 -25.19 5.21
CA ASN A 52 22.84 -26.61 5.36
C ASN A 52 23.20 -27.05 6.80
N SER A 53 23.34 -26.09 7.72
CA SER A 53 23.61 -26.36 9.15
C SER A 53 22.43 -25.92 10.01
N PHE A 54 22.36 -26.39 11.25
CA PHE A 54 21.44 -25.91 12.26
C PHE A 54 22.13 -25.84 13.62
N ARG A 55 21.77 -24.85 14.42
CA ARG A 55 22.24 -24.69 15.79
C ARG A 55 21.17 -25.09 16.81
N TRP A 56 19.89 -24.81 16.50
CA TRP A 56 18.78 -25.13 17.39
C TRP A 56 17.91 -26.25 16.82
N ASN A 57 17.34 -27.05 17.71
CA ASN A 57 16.31 -28.05 17.40
C ASN A 57 15.27 -28.01 18.52
N THR A 58 14.44 -26.98 18.52
CA THR A 58 13.49 -26.68 19.58
C THR A 58 12.39 -25.75 19.08
N GLU A 59 11.40 -25.51 19.93
CA GLU A 59 10.43 -24.44 19.78
C GLU A 59 11.09 -23.08 20.07
N ALA A 60 10.87 -22.09 19.19
CA ALA A 60 11.48 -20.77 19.33
C ALA A 60 10.62 -19.64 18.77
N LEU A 61 10.84 -18.43 19.30
CA LEU A 61 10.44 -17.17 18.67
C LEU A 61 11.68 -16.46 18.16
N LEU A 62 11.62 -15.98 16.91
CA LEU A 62 12.72 -15.35 16.20
C LEU A 62 12.38 -13.87 15.98
N ILE A 63 13.08 -12.93 16.61
CA ILE A 63 12.83 -11.50 16.53
C ILE A 63 13.92 -10.83 15.69
N ALA A 64 13.51 -10.08 14.67
CA ALA A 64 14.42 -9.29 13.85
C ALA A 64 14.99 -8.12 14.65
N GLY A 65 16.31 -8.11 14.88
CA GLY A 65 16.99 -7.09 15.67
C GLY A 65 17.39 -5.85 14.88
N ASN A 66 17.37 -5.88 13.55
CA ASN A 66 17.60 -4.75 12.67
C ASN A 66 16.76 -4.89 11.37
N ALA A 67 16.83 -3.93 10.45
CA ALA A 67 16.03 -3.87 9.22
C ALA A 67 14.51 -3.90 9.48
N ASN A 68 13.91 -5.08 9.67
CA ASN A 68 12.51 -5.23 10.06
C ASN A 68 12.37 -5.31 11.59
N VAL A 69 12.84 -4.29 12.30
CA VAL A 69 12.94 -4.24 13.76
C VAL A 69 11.65 -4.65 14.43
N GLY A 70 11.72 -5.65 15.32
CA GLY A 70 10.59 -6.16 16.10
C GLY A 70 9.67 -7.12 15.35
N ASP A 71 9.93 -7.45 14.08
CA ASP A 71 9.22 -8.55 13.41
C ASP A 71 9.54 -9.87 14.11
N VAL A 72 8.50 -10.64 14.42
CA VAL A 72 8.62 -11.90 15.16
C VAL A 72 8.02 -13.08 14.40
N LYS A 73 8.76 -14.17 14.34
CA LYS A 73 8.35 -15.44 13.74
C LYS A 73 8.36 -16.55 14.77
N TYR A 74 7.45 -17.50 14.64
CA TYR A 74 7.41 -18.74 15.42
C TYR A 74 7.93 -19.89 14.56
N TYR A 75 8.74 -20.73 15.15
CA TYR A 75 9.19 -21.97 14.50
C TYR A 75 9.44 -23.08 15.55
N SER A 76 9.24 -24.34 15.16
CA SER A 76 9.60 -25.52 15.95
C SER A 76 10.30 -26.53 15.06
N GLY A 77 11.49 -26.95 15.45
CA GLY A 77 12.31 -27.90 14.72
C GLY A 77 13.77 -27.45 14.60
N LYS A 78 14.47 -27.96 13.58
CA LYS A 78 15.87 -27.64 13.31
C LYS A 78 16.01 -26.36 12.51
N PHE A 79 16.77 -25.38 12.98
CA PHE A 79 16.96 -24.08 12.31
C PHE A 79 18.30 -23.43 12.69
N GLU A 80 18.66 -22.42 11.94
CA GLU A 80 19.79 -21.52 12.20
C GLU A 80 19.31 -20.05 12.20
N ALA A 81 20.06 -19.16 12.82
CA ALA A 81 19.74 -17.74 12.90
C ALA A 81 20.93 -16.84 12.60
N TYR A 82 20.64 -15.70 11.98
CA TYR A 82 21.58 -14.62 11.72
C TYR A 82 21.97 -13.90 13.02
N GLN A 83 23.19 -13.37 13.11
CA GLN A 83 23.75 -12.70 14.30
C GLN A 83 22.94 -11.47 14.79
N ARG A 84 22.02 -10.93 13.98
CA ARG A 84 21.11 -9.85 14.34
C ARG A 84 19.66 -10.33 14.54
N THR A 85 19.43 -11.64 14.62
CA THR A 85 18.16 -12.25 14.96
C THR A 85 18.21 -12.74 16.39
N TYR A 86 17.32 -12.26 17.25
CA TYR A 86 17.15 -12.76 18.60
C TYR A 86 16.35 -14.05 18.55
N VAL A 87 16.84 -15.07 19.25
CA VAL A 87 16.25 -16.39 19.37
C VAL A 87 15.80 -16.58 20.80
N LEU A 88 14.50 -16.70 21.02
CA LEU A 88 13.89 -16.94 22.29
C LEU A 88 13.53 -18.42 22.42
N THR A 89 14.04 -19.08 23.43
CA THR A 89 13.86 -20.51 23.70
C THR A 89 13.66 -20.78 25.18
N ASN A 90 13.50 -22.03 25.59
CA ASN A 90 13.41 -22.45 26.98
C ASN A 90 12.37 -21.64 27.79
N PHE A 91 11.15 -21.57 27.21
CA PHE A 91 10.03 -20.83 27.82
C PHE A 91 9.67 -21.44 29.20
N SER A 92 9.37 -20.57 30.15
CA SER A 92 8.88 -20.98 31.47
C SER A 92 7.61 -21.85 31.36
N HIS A 93 7.45 -22.79 32.25
CA HIS A 93 6.34 -23.80 32.24
C HIS A 93 4.93 -23.17 32.22
N ASN A 94 4.80 -21.96 32.74
CA ASN A 94 3.55 -21.19 32.80
C ASN A 94 3.36 -20.24 31.59
N VAL A 95 4.19 -20.33 30.56
CA VAL A 95 4.13 -19.46 29.36
C VAL A 95 4.12 -20.28 28.10
N LYS A 96 3.10 -20.11 27.25
CA LYS A 96 3.02 -20.71 25.93
C LYS A 96 3.74 -19.82 24.90
N ALA A 97 4.66 -20.37 24.13
CA ALA A 97 5.39 -19.63 23.09
C ALA A 97 4.45 -18.95 22.08
N ARG A 98 3.36 -19.61 21.67
CA ARG A 98 2.38 -19.03 20.76
C ARG A 98 1.60 -17.85 21.37
N PHE A 99 1.28 -17.91 22.67
CA PHE A 99 0.70 -16.77 23.38
C PHE A 99 1.69 -15.60 23.38
N LEU A 100 2.95 -15.86 23.73
CA LEU A 100 4.02 -14.87 23.73
C LEU A 100 4.23 -14.25 22.33
N LEU A 101 4.12 -15.05 21.27
CA LEU A 101 4.13 -14.55 19.88
C LEU A 101 3.11 -13.44 19.66
N HIS A 102 1.87 -13.63 20.12
CA HIS A 102 0.81 -12.63 19.95
C HIS A 102 1.06 -11.38 20.78
N ILE A 103 1.52 -11.53 22.02
CA ILE A 103 1.90 -10.39 22.89
C ILE A 103 3.03 -9.56 22.25
N ILE A 104 4.09 -10.21 21.77
CA ILE A 104 5.22 -9.55 21.13
C ILE A 104 4.77 -8.84 19.85
N LYS A 105 3.97 -9.48 19.01
CA LYS A 105 3.41 -8.85 17.79
C LYS A 105 2.57 -7.62 18.08
N GLN A 106 1.86 -7.63 19.22
CA GLN A 106 0.99 -6.52 19.61
C GLN A 106 1.76 -5.34 20.18
N GLY A 107 2.73 -5.57 21.08
CA GLY A 107 3.26 -4.52 21.95
C GLY A 107 4.74 -4.15 21.72
N LEU A 108 5.56 -5.08 21.21
CA LEU A 108 7.02 -4.88 21.17
C LEU A 108 7.42 -3.64 20.36
N LYS A 109 6.83 -3.41 19.20
CA LYS A 109 7.21 -2.28 18.34
C LYS A 109 6.97 -0.94 19.04
N SER A 110 5.77 -0.73 19.58
CA SER A 110 5.43 0.49 20.33
C SER A 110 6.29 0.65 21.59
N TYR A 111 6.58 -0.46 22.29
CA TYR A 111 7.48 -0.44 23.44
C TYR A 111 8.89 0.02 23.03
N LEU A 112 9.45 -0.49 21.95
CA LEU A 112 10.76 -0.08 21.44
C LEU A 112 10.78 1.38 21.02
N GLU A 113 9.73 1.86 20.36
CA GLU A 113 9.59 3.27 19.95
C GLU A 113 9.60 4.22 21.14
N ASN A 114 8.99 3.82 22.26
CA ASN A 114 8.91 4.63 23.48
C ASN A 114 10.18 4.56 24.35
N ASN A 115 10.93 3.46 24.26
CA ASN A 115 12.09 3.20 25.14
C ASN A 115 13.46 3.33 24.42
N THR A 116 13.48 3.76 23.17
CA THR A 116 14.72 4.01 22.41
C THR A 116 14.74 5.43 21.85
N ASN A 117 15.90 6.10 21.87
CA ASN A 117 16.06 7.39 21.20
C ASN A 117 15.83 7.24 19.70
N LYS A 118 15.10 8.16 19.07
CA LYS A 118 14.76 8.14 17.64
C LYS A 118 15.94 7.88 16.68
N ALA A 119 17.15 8.25 17.07
CA ALA A 119 18.38 7.98 16.30
C ALA A 119 18.88 6.52 16.44
N ALA A 120 18.43 5.76 17.44
CA ALA A 120 18.86 4.40 17.74
C ALA A 120 17.88 3.31 17.28
N MET A 121 16.76 3.66 16.62
CA MET A 121 15.74 2.71 16.16
C MET A 121 16.20 1.79 15.02
N SER A 122 17.46 1.85 14.62
CA SER A 122 17.97 0.96 13.57
C SER A 122 18.28 -0.47 14.06
N TYR A 123 18.28 -0.70 15.38
CA TYR A 123 18.54 -2.02 15.99
C TYR A 123 17.97 -2.13 17.41
N ILE A 124 17.65 -3.36 17.84
CA ILE A 124 17.22 -3.65 19.22
C ILE A 124 18.45 -3.87 20.10
N VAL A 125 18.41 -3.30 21.31
CA VAL A 125 19.39 -3.60 22.37
C VAL A 125 18.82 -4.73 23.23
N ILE A 126 19.64 -5.74 23.54
CA ILE A 126 19.20 -6.95 24.26
C ILE A 126 18.62 -6.64 25.65
N SER A 127 19.15 -5.64 26.36
CA SER A 127 18.60 -5.23 27.65
C SER A 127 17.19 -4.69 27.52
N THR A 128 16.94 -3.83 26.52
CA THR A 128 15.59 -3.30 26.24
C THR A 128 14.62 -4.43 25.88
N LEU A 129 15.09 -5.41 25.09
CA LEU A 129 14.25 -6.57 24.74
C LEU A 129 13.92 -7.42 25.99
N LYS A 130 14.90 -7.65 26.86
CA LYS A 130 14.68 -8.42 28.10
C LYS A 130 13.70 -7.76 29.04
N SER A 131 13.69 -6.44 29.14
CA SER A 131 12.79 -5.66 29.99
C SER A 131 11.41 -5.40 29.38
N PHE A 132 11.08 -6.01 28.24
CA PHE A 132 9.75 -5.91 27.66
C PHE A 132 8.72 -6.58 28.59
N PRO A 133 7.68 -5.85 29.07
CA PRO A 133 6.71 -6.39 30.02
C PRO A 133 5.73 -7.35 29.36
N ILE A 134 5.57 -8.52 29.97
CA ILE A 134 4.70 -9.61 29.50
C ILE A 134 3.61 -9.88 30.52
N PRO A 135 2.32 -9.81 30.16
CA PRO A 135 1.22 -10.28 30.99
C PRO A 135 1.16 -11.84 30.96
N ILE A 136 1.05 -12.45 32.09
CA ILE A 136 0.98 -13.92 32.25
C ILE A 136 -0.31 -14.29 32.95
N PRO A 137 -1.41 -14.46 32.20
CA PRO A 137 -2.64 -15.05 32.75
C PRO A 137 -2.47 -16.57 32.91
N PRO A 138 -3.40 -17.24 33.58
CA PRO A 138 -3.41 -18.69 33.70
C PRO A 138 -3.28 -19.40 32.35
N ILE A 139 -2.65 -20.58 32.34
CA ILE A 139 -2.30 -21.28 31.08
C ILE A 139 -3.54 -21.60 30.22
N GLU A 140 -4.69 -21.87 30.87
CA GLU A 140 -5.95 -22.13 30.21
C GLU A 140 -6.47 -20.89 29.46
N ILE A 141 -6.23 -19.70 30.00
CA ILE A 141 -6.57 -18.43 29.35
C ILE A 141 -5.64 -18.15 28.15
N GLN A 142 -4.33 -18.41 28.32
CA GLN A 142 -3.38 -18.32 27.23
C GLN A 142 -3.79 -19.23 26.06
N GLU A 143 -4.17 -20.47 26.33
CA GLU A 143 -4.63 -21.44 25.32
C GLU A 143 -5.89 -20.98 24.61
N LYS A 144 -6.88 -20.45 25.34
CA LYS A 144 -8.10 -19.87 24.74
C LYS A 144 -7.77 -18.69 23.82
N ILE A 145 -6.91 -17.78 24.26
CA ILE A 145 -6.47 -16.64 23.46
C ILE A 145 -5.78 -17.10 22.18
N VAL A 146 -4.83 -18.05 22.28
CA VAL A 146 -4.12 -18.60 21.12
C VAL A 146 -5.10 -19.23 20.15
N GLN A 147 -6.03 -20.09 20.63
CA GLN A 147 -7.02 -20.74 19.76
C GLN A 147 -7.89 -19.73 19.00
N ILE A 148 -8.31 -18.65 19.68
CA ILE A 148 -9.10 -17.60 19.04
C ILE A 148 -8.28 -16.85 18.02
N LEU A 149 -7.09 -16.36 18.39
CA LEU A 149 -6.26 -15.53 17.53
C LEU A 149 -5.69 -16.30 16.33
N ASP A 150 -5.35 -17.58 16.52
CA ASP A 150 -4.91 -18.44 15.41
C ASP A 150 -6.03 -18.62 14.39
N LYS A 151 -7.24 -19.01 14.84
CA LYS A 151 -8.42 -19.13 13.97
C LYS A 151 -8.76 -17.83 13.25
N PHE A 152 -8.69 -16.70 13.95
CA PHE A 152 -8.91 -15.39 13.34
C PHE A 152 -7.83 -15.06 12.32
N THR A 153 -6.57 -15.36 12.62
CA THR A 153 -5.46 -15.14 11.69
C THR A 153 -5.64 -15.95 10.40
N ASP A 154 -5.98 -17.24 10.56
CA ASP A 154 -6.22 -18.13 9.41
C ASP A 154 -7.40 -17.62 8.58
N TYR A 155 -8.52 -17.30 9.22
CA TYR A 155 -9.74 -16.80 8.55
C TYR A 155 -9.49 -15.47 7.81
N VAL A 156 -8.82 -14.51 8.47
CA VAL A 156 -8.52 -13.20 7.84
C VAL A 156 -7.52 -13.37 6.70
N THR A 157 -6.55 -14.26 6.84
CA THR A 157 -5.56 -14.55 5.80
C THR A 157 -6.22 -15.18 4.58
N GLU A 158 -7.09 -16.18 4.77
CA GLU A 158 -7.84 -16.84 3.71
C GLU A 158 -8.75 -15.83 3.00
N LEU A 159 -9.58 -15.10 3.76
CA LEU A 159 -10.49 -14.08 3.22
C LEU A 159 -9.76 -12.97 2.47
N THR A 160 -8.64 -12.48 3.01
CA THR A 160 -7.83 -11.46 2.34
C THR A 160 -7.22 -11.98 1.05
N SER A 161 -6.79 -13.26 1.03
CA SER A 161 -6.28 -13.91 -0.17
C SER A 161 -7.35 -14.06 -1.25
N GLU A 162 -8.56 -14.49 -0.86
CA GLU A 162 -9.72 -14.60 -1.76
C GLU A 162 -10.11 -13.24 -2.34
N LEU A 163 -10.25 -12.22 -1.51
CA LEU A 163 -10.56 -10.84 -1.96
C LEU A 163 -9.49 -10.27 -2.88
N THR A 164 -8.21 -10.56 -2.62
CA THR A 164 -7.10 -10.12 -3.47
C THR A 164 -7.11 -10.84 -4.82
N SER A 165 -7.44 -12.14 -4.83
CA SER A 165 -7.62 -12.93 -6.05
C SER A 165 -8.79 -12.40 -6.87
N GLU A 166 -9.93 -12.14 -6.22
CA GLU A 166 -11.11 -11.55 -6.86
C GLU A 166 -10.79 -10.16 -7.45
N LEU A 167 -10.12 -9.29 -6.69
CA LEU A 167 -9.68 -7.97 -7.18
C LEU A 167 -8.81 -8.10 -8.42
N THR A 168 -7.87 -9.05 -8.42
CA THR A 168 -6.98 -9.31 -9.57
C THR A 168 -7.79 -9.76 -10.79
N SER A 169 -8.76 -10.65 -10.59
CA SER A 169 -9.67 -11.13 -11.63
C SER A 169 -10.53 -9.99 -12.19
N ARG A 170 -11.10 -9.16 -11.32
CA ARG A 170 -11.91 -7.99 -11.73
C ARG A 170 -11.09 -6.96 -12.50
N LYS A 171 -9.84 -6.70 -12.11
CA LYS A 171 -8.95 -5.82 -12.86
C LYS A 171 -8.65 -6.35 -14.26
N LYS A 172 -8.47 -7.67 -14.43
CA LYS A 172 -8.32 -8.29 -15.75
C LYS A 172 -9.58 -8.16 -16.59
N GLN A 173 -10.76 -8.43 -16.00
CA GLN A 173 -12.05 -8.25 -16.67
C GLN A 173 -12.25 -6.80 -17.09
N TYR A 174 -11.99 -5.84 -16.20
CA TYR A 174 -12.07 -4.42 -16.52
C TYR A 174 -11.18 -4.05 -17.72
N SER A 175 -9.92 -4.46 -17.72
CA SER A 175 -9.02 -4.19 -18.84
C SER A 175 -9.54 -4.78 -20.15
N PHE A 176 -10.01 -6.02 -20.13
CA PHE A 176 -10.56 -6.69 -21.30
C PHE A 176 -11.80 -5.96 -21.85
N TYR A 177 -12.78 -5.68 -21.00
CA TYR A 177 -14.02 -5.01 -21.44
C TYR A 177 -13.77 -3.56 -21.86
N ARG A 178 -12.88 -2.83 -21.18
CA ARG A 178 -12.47 -1.50 -21.57
C ARG A 178 -11.89 -1.51 -22.99
N ASP A 179 -10.90 -2.36 -23.22
CA ASP A 179 -10.22 -2.41 -24.52
C ASP A 179 -11.21 -2.85 -25.62
N LYS A 180 -12.10 -3.80 -25.35
CA LYS A 180 -13.15 -4.22 -26.29
C LYS A 180 -14.18 -3.13 -26.57
N LEU A 181 -14.66 -2.40 -25.55
CA LEU A 181 -15.63 -1.32 -25.72
C LEU A 181 -15.05 -0.11 -26.46
N LEU A 182 -13.72 0.08 -26.39
CA LEU A 182 -13.02 1.21 -27.02
C LEU A 182 -12.42 0.88 -28.38
N SER A 183 -12.33 -0.41 -28.79
CA SER A 183 -11.75 -0.81 -30.08
C SER A 183 -12.68 -0.58 -31.26
N PHE A 184 -13.99 -0.65 -31.05
CA PHE A 184 -15.02 -0.58 -32.13
C PHE A 184 -14.72 -1.52 -33.30
N GLU A 185 -14.15 -2.69 -33.00
CA GLU A 185 -13.83 -3.70 -34.02
C GLU A 185 -15.08 -4.40 -34.57
N ASP A 186 -16.18 -4.42 -33.81
CA ASP A 186 -17.44 -4.98 -34.25
C ASP A 186 -18.14 -3.95 -35.16
N GLU A 187 -18.43 -4.28 -36.42
CA GLU A 187 -19.00 -3.43 -37.48
C GLU A 187 -20.40 -2.83 -37.20
N VAL A 188 -20.92 -3.02 -35.98
CA VAL A 188 -22.28 -2.62 -35.57
C VAL A 188 -22.45 -1.10 -35.48
N TYR A 189 -21.39 -0.35 -35.29
CA TYR A 189 -21.44 1.10 -35.17
C TYR A 189 -20.50 1.76 -36.19
N GLN A 190 -21.04 2.61 -37.05
CA GLN A 190 -20.20 3.51 -37.86
C GLN A 190 -19.59 4.57 -36.94
N VAL A 191 -18.28 4.52 -36.75
CA VAL A 191 -17.52 5.42 -35.90
C VAL A 191 -16.51 6.20 -36.72
N GLU A 192 -16.50 7.51 -36.56
CA GLU A 192 -15.48 8.36 -37.16
C GLU A 192 -14.19 8.28 -36.30
N TRP A 193 -13.05 8.08 -36.93
CA TRP A 193 -11.74 8.11 -36.26
C TRP A 193 -11.11 9.48 -36.39
N LYS A 194 -10.94 10.17 -35.27
CA LYS A 194 -10.32 11.50 -35.21
C LYS A 194 -9.03 11.47 -34.39
N THR A 195 -8.10 12.38 -34.72
CA THR A 195 -6.92 12.58 -33.89
C THR A 195 -7.31 13.31 -32.61
N LEU A 196 -6.54 13.10 -31.51
CA LEU A 196 -6.75 13.87 -30.29
C LEU A 196 -6.70 15.38 -30.52
N ASP A 197 -5.87 15.85 -31.46
CA ASP A 197 -5.82 17.27 -31.83
C ASP A 197 -7.15 17.79 -32.42
N ALA A 198 -7.81 16.98 -33.24
CA ALA A 198 -9.09 17.35 -33.87
C ALA A 198 -10.26 17.53 -32.87
N VAL A 199 -10.21 16.81 -31.75
CA VAL A 199 -11.25 16.83 -30.70
C VAL A 199 -10.83 17.64 -29.47
N SER A 200 -9.71 18.37 -29.54
CA SER A 200 -9.19 19.16 -28.42
C SER A 200 -9.27 20.66 -28.66
N GLU A 201 -9.42 21.41 -27.57
CA GLU A 201 -9.23 22.85 -27.54
C GLU A 201 -7.77 23.19 -27.27
N ARG A 202 -7.40 24.44 -27.61
CA ARG A 202 -6.09 25.01 -27.26
C ARG A 202 -6.02 25.27 -25.75
N THR A 203 -4.96 24.80 -25.13
CA THR A 203 -4.64 25.10 -23.74
C THR A 203 -3.69 26.31 -23.66
N SER A 204 -3.65 26.98 -22.52
CA SER A 204 -2.82 28.16 -22.30
C SER A 204 -1.75 27.95 -21.25
N ASN A 205 -0.66 28.68 -21.37
CA ASN A 205 0.37 28.77 -20.35
C ASN A 205 0.14 29.98 -19.46
N ILE A 206 0.59 29.89 -18.21
CA ILE A 206 0.60 31.02 -17.31
C ILE A 206 1.66 32.06 -17.74
N SER A 207 1.32 33.32 -17.63
CA SER A 207 2.27 34.42 -17.81
C SER A 207 2.65 34.98 -16.45
N TRP A 208 3.71 34.45 -15.85
CA TRP A 208 4.15 34.85 -14.51
C TRP A 208 4.38 36.34 -14.35
N ASN A 209 4.73 37.05 -15.42
CA ASN A 209 4.89 38.51 -15.37
C ASN A 209 3.59 39.27 -15.14
N LYS A 210 2.43 38.64 -15.40
CA LYS A 210 1.11 39.24 -15.24
C LYS A 210 0.44 38.84 -13.90
N ILE A 211 1.08 37.96 -13.13
CA ILE A 211 0.59 37.43 -11.88
C ILE A 211 1.09 38.29 -10.71
N GLY A 212 0.22 38.55 -9.73
CA GLY A 212 0.59 39.23 -8.49
C GLY A 212 1.60 38.42 -7.67
N ASP A 213 2.47 39.12 -6.91
CA ASP A 213 3.55 38.46 -6.20
C ASP A 213 3.05 37.52 -5.07
N ASP A 214 1.87 37.79 -4.50
CA ASP A 214 1.26 37.00 -3.41
C ASP A 214 0.24 35.95 -3.89
N GLU A 215 -0.03 35.89 -5.20
CA GLU A 215 -1.00 34.95 -5.74
C GLU A 215 -0.45 33.53 -5.66
N LYS A 216 -1.23 32.60 -5.08
CA LYS A 216 -0.82 31.22 -4.81
C LYS A 216 -1.53 30.24 -5.73
N PHE A 217 -0.77 29.29 -6.24
CA PHE A 217 -1.27 28.18 -7.04
C PHE A 217 -0.84 26.83 -6.48
N LYS A 218 -1.68 25.83 -6.66
CA LYS A 218 -1.29 24.42 -6.45
C LYS A 218 -0.49 23.97 -7.68
N TYR A 219 0.71 23.48 -7.45
CA TYR A 219 1.55 22.97 -8.54
C TYR A 219 1.47 21.45 -8.62
N ILE A 220 1.02 20.97 -9.76
CA ILE A 220 0.91 19.54 -10.08
C ILE A 220 2.14 19.15 -10.90
N ASP A 221 3.09 18.48 -10.29
CA ASP A 221 4.20 17.89 -11.03
C ASP A 221 3.99 16.39 -11.30
N LEU A 222 4.96 15.72 -11.94
CA LEU A 222 4.83 14.30 -12.27
C LEU A 222 4.74 13.41 -11.03
N SER A 223 5.33 13.79 -9.90
CA SER A 223 5.25 13.03 -8.64
C SER A 223 3.90 13.19 -7.96
N SER A 224 3.19 14.27 -8.22
CA SER A 224 1.86 14.52 -7.66
C SER A 224 0.77 13.57 -8.16
N VAL A 225 1.00 12.86 -9.28
CA VAL A 225 0.03 11.89 -9.81
C VAL A 225 0.48 10.48 -9.48
N ASP A 226 -0.31 9.80 -8.64
CA ASP A 226 -0.09 8.41 -8.28
C ASP A 226 -0.33 7.47 -9.46
N ARG A 227 0.57 6.50 -9.66
CA ARG A 227 0.57 5.60 -10.82
C ARG A 227 -0.44 4.46 -10.73
N VAL A 228 -0.94 4.17 -9.53
CA VAL A 228 -1.86 3.07 -9.28
C VAL A 228 -3.30 3.56 -9.29
N SER A 229 -3.56 4.62 -8.54
CA SER A 229 -4.91 5.21 -8.42
C SER A 229 -5.22 6.24 -9.50
N ASN A 230 -4.21 6.74 -10.23
CA ASN A 230 -4.32 7.85 -11.18
C ASN A 230 -5.01 9.09 -10.58
N LYS A 231 -4.78 9.33 -9.29
CA LYS A 231 -5.29 10.51 -8.56
C LYS A 231 -4.16 11.46 -8.22
N ILE A 232 -4.49 12.76 -8.11
CA ILE A 232 -3.58 13.74 -7.56
C ILE A 232 -3.52 13.52 -6.06
N THR A 233 -2.31 13.35 -5.51
CA THR A 233 -2.04 13.14 -4.08
C THR A 233 -1.62 14.45 -3.43
N GLU A 234 -0.32 14.71 -3.35
CA GLU A 234 0.21 15.93 -2.75
C GLU A 234 0.64 16.93 -3.82
N THR A 235 0.35 18.21 -3.58
CA THR A 235 0.77 19.31 -4.45
C THR A 235 1.52 20.35 -3.65
N THR A 236 2.46 21.02 -4.28
CA THR A 236 3.20 22.13 -3.67
C THR A 236 2.49 23.44 -3.94
N SER A 237 2.35 24.31 -2.92
CA SER A 237 1.89 25.67 -3.13
C SER A 237 3.03 26.52 -3.69
N ILE A 238 2.79 27.20 -4.81
CA ILE A 238 3.78 28.05 -5.47
C ILE A 238 3.25 29.47 -5.68
N THR A 239 4.16 30.42 -5.74
CA THR A 239 3.93 31.83 -6.09
C THR A 239 4.82 32.18 -7.28
N LYS A 240 4.71 33.38 -7.81
CA LYS A 240 5.59 33.88 -8.88
C LYS A 240 7.09 33.72 -8.54
N SER A 241 7.47 33.98 -7.28
CA SER A 241 8.88 33.91 -6.83
C SER A 241 9.37 32.48 -6.56
N THR A 242 8.47 31.54 -6.25
CA THR A 242 8.81 30.15 -5.90
C THR A 242 8.50 29.14 -7.01
N ALA A 243 7.89 29.59 -8.11
CA ALA A 243 7.47 28.71 -9.21
C ALA A 243 8.68 28.05 -9.89
N PRO A 244 8.71 26.71 -9.97
CA PRO A 244 9.70 26.02 -10.78
C PRO A 244 9.59 26.42 -12.25
N SER A 245 10.69 26.39 -13.00
CA SER A 245 10.71 26.73 -14.43
C SER A 245 9.72 25.91 -15.29
N ARG A 246 9.37 24.70 -14.83
CA ARG A 246 8.39 23.81 -15.48
C ARG A 246 6.93 24.12 -15.11
N ALA A 247 6.64 24.98 -14.16
CA ALA A 247 5.29 25.38 -13.76
C ALA A 247 4.71 26.36 -14.79
N GLN A 248 4.14 25.84 -15.88
CA GLN A 248 3.74 26.68 -17.01
C GLN A 248 2.34 26.45 -17.54
N LYS A 249 1.80 25.22 -17.47
CA LYS A 249 0.52 24.88 -18.10
C LYS A 249 -0.64 25.10 -17.15
N ILE A 250 -1.65 25.89 -17.55
CA ILE A 250 -2.88 26.11 -16.80
C ILE A 250 -3.82 24.95 -17.08
N VAL A 251 -4.31 24.29 -16.03
CA VAL A 251 -5.34 23.24 -16.11
C VAL A 251 -6.69 23.73 -15.68
N LYS A 252 -7.75 23.19 -16.24
CA LYS A 252 -9.14 23.43 -15.87
C LYS A 252 -9.82 22.14 -15.43
N SER A 253 -10.91 22.29 -14.69
CA SER A 253 -11.79 21.17 -14.35
C SER A 253 -12.16 20.39 -15.61
N ASN A 254 -12.13 19.06 -15.52
CA ASN A 254 -12.34 18.08 -16.59
C ASN A 254 -11.22 17.99 -17.65
N ASP A 255 -10.13 18.76 -17.58
CA ASP A 255 -8.95 18.46 -18.39
C ASP A 255 -8.41 17.06 -18.02
N ILE A 256 -7.83 16.37 -18.99
CA ILE A 256 -7.04 15.15 -18.76
C ILE A 256 -5.57 15.51 -18.93
N ILE A 257 -4.76 15.25 -17.91
CA ILE A 257 -3.31 15.43 -18.02
C ILE A 257 -2.62 14.07 -18.13
N LEU A 258 -1.63 13.98 -19.02
CA LEU A 258 -0.83 12.78 -19.28
C LEU A 258 0.65 13.09 -19.13
N GLY A 259 1.35 12.36 -18.30
CA GLY A 259 2.79 12.45 -18.13
C GLY A 259 3.53 12.05 -19.42
N THR A 260 4.23 13.00 -20.02
CA THR A 260 4.97 12.80 -21.29
C THR A 260 6.40 12.32 -21.07
N THR A 261 6.93 12.47 -19.87
CA THR A 261 8.23 11.88 -19.45
C THR A 261 8.00 10.51 -18.84
N ARG A 262 8.68 9.48 -19.34
CA ARG A 262 8.45 8.06 -19.00
C ARG A 262 6.96 7.71 -19.13
N PRO A 263 6.36 7.88 -20.32
CA PRO A 263 4.92 7.75 -20.52
C PRO A 263 4.41 6.35 -20.16
N THR A 264 5.26 5.32 -20.27
CA THR A 264 4.96 3.95 -19.89
C THR A 264 4.75 3.74 -18.39
N LEU A 265 5.02 4.74 -17.55
CA LEU A 265 4.66 4.73 -16.11
C LEU A 265 3.17 5.03 -15.86
N LYS A 266 2.36 5.25 -16.89
CA LYS A 266 0.90 5.44 -16.83
C LYS A 266 0.46 6.55 -15.87
N ARG A 267 1.17 7.68 -15.83
CA ARG A 267 0.75 8.84 -15.06
C ARG A 267 -0.20 9.70 -15.87
N PHE A 268 -1.47 9.55 -15.63
CA PHE A 268 -2.51 10.41 -16.18
C PHE A 268 -3.61 10.58 -15.14
N THR A 269 -4.35 11.69 -15.22
CA THR A 269 -5.46 11.96 -14.31
C THR A 269 -6.43 12.94 -14.92
N LYS A 270 -7.67 12.92 -14.46
CA LYS A 270 -8.66 13.95 -14.75
C LYS A 270 -8.59 15.02 -13.67
N ILE A 271 -8.55 16.29 -14.10
CA ILE A 271 -8.55 17.44 -13.20
C ILE A 271 -9.92 17.62 -12.58
N THR A 272 -9.97 17.63 -11.24
CA THR A 272 -11.19 17.92 -10.46
C THR A 272 -11.35 19.42 -10.22
N ASP A 273 -12.51 19.82 -9.71
CA ASP A 273 -12.81 21.24 -9.41
C ASP A 273 -11.82 21.87 -8.43
N ASP A 274 -11.26 21.09 -7.50
CA ASP A 274 -10.23 21.54 -6.53
C ASP A 274 -8.94 22.03 -7.19
N TYR A 275 -8.71 21.67 -8.44
CA TYR A 275 -7.54 22.03 -9.24
C TYR A 275 -7.89 22.90 -10.45
N ASN A 276 -9.11 23.44 -10.52
CA ASN A 276 -9.49 24.38 -11.57
C ASN A 276 -8.59 25.61 -11.54
N ASP A 277 -8.10 26.05 -12.72
CA ASP A 277 -7.18 27.17 -12.90
C ASP A 277 -5.85 27.06 -12.12
N GLN A 278 -5.46 25.84 -11.76
CA GLN A 278 -4.17 25.56 -11.14
C GLN A 278 -3.08 25.28 -12.21
N ILE A 279 -1.85 25.10 -11.78
CA ILE A 279 -0.69 24.98 -12.63
C ILE A 279 -0.15 23.55 -12.64
N CYS A 280 0.07 22.98 -13.83
CA CYS A 280 0.82 21.74 -13.95
C CYS A 280 2.16 21.91 -14.67
N SER A 281 3.01 20.92 -14.51
CA SER A 281 4.34 20.85 -15.13
C SER A 281 4.26 20.73 -16.66
N THR A 282 5.23 21.33 -17.36
CA THR A 282 5.47 21.06 -18.79
C THR A 282 5.72 19.59 -19.12
N GLY A 283 5.99 18.76 -18.10
CA GLY A 283 6.08 17.31 -18.24
C GLY A 283 4.74 16.58 -18.46
N PHE A 284 3.63 17.33 -18.45
CA PHE A 284 2.32 16.80 -18.82
C PHE A 284 1.87 17.33 -20.18
N TYR A 285 1.27 16.48 -21.00
CA TYR A 285 0.34 16.88 -22.06
C TYR A 285 -1.02 17.18 -21.40
N VAL A 286 -1.66 18.29 -21.75
CA VAL A 286 -2.98 18.68 -21.25
C VAL A 286 -3.98 18.52 -22.39
N PHE A 287 -4.93 17.61 -22.23
CA PHE A 287 -6.06 17.44 -23.13
C PHE A 287 -7.27 18.18 -22.57
N ARG A 288 -7.87 19.05 -23.35
CA ARG A 288 -9.15 19.72 -23.10
C ARG A 288 -10.07 19.43 -24.25
N THR A 289 -11.25 18.90 -23.97
CA THR A 289 -12.22 18.58 -25.04
C THR A 289 -12.81 19.83 -25.67
N ASN A 290 -13.06 19.77 -26.99
CA ASN A 290 -13.85 20.77 -27.71
C ASN A 290 -15.36 20.50 -27.65
N GLY A 291 -15.81 19.51 -26.87
CA GLY A 291 -17.22 19.10 -26.71
C GLY A 291 -17.65 17.92 -27.59
N GLU A 292 -16.86 17.49 -28.57
CA GLU A 292 -17.17 16.31 -29.38
C GLU A 292 -16.95 14.99 -28.63
N VAL A 293 -16.11 15.00 -27.60
CA VAL A 293 -15.81 13.86 -26.77
C VAL A 293 -15.97 14.18 -25.27
N LEU A 294 -16.49 13.22 -24.50
CA LEU A 294 -16.62 13.36 -23.06
C LEU A 294 -15.24 13.23 -22.40
N PRO A 295 -14.91 14.05 -21.38
CA PRO A 295 -13.64 13.93 -20.64
C PRO A 295 -13.39 12.52 -20.10
N ASN A 296 -14.38 11.88 -19.45
CA ASN A 296 -14.24 10.52 -18.91
C ASN A 296 -14.04 9.48 -20.02
N TYR A 297 -14.59 9.70 -21.23
CA TYR A 297 -14.36 8.82 -22.36
C TYR A 297 -12.87 8.83 -22.76
N VAL A 298 -12.27 10.01 -22.87
CA VAL A 298 -10.84 10.16 -23.15
C VAL A 298 -9.98 9.64 -21.99
N TYR A 299 -10.40 9.82 -20.74
CA TYR A 299 -9.74 9.21 -19.58
C TYR A 299 -9.62 7.69 -19.72
N HIS A 300 -10.71 7.01 -20.10
CA HIS A 300 -10.68 5.56 -20.35
C HIS A 300 -9.83 5.18 -21.56
N ILE A 301 -9.81 5.99 -22.61
CA ILE A 301 -8.90 5.79 -23.75
C ILE A 301 -7.43 5.87 -23.30
N PHE A 302 -7.05 6.85 -22.45
CA PHE A 302 -5.70 6.96 -21.93
C PHE A 302 -5.31 5.79 -21.02
N SER A 303 -6.30 5.10 -20.44
CA SER A 303 -6.08 3.88 -19.66
C SER A 303 -5.98 2.62 -20.52
N SER A 304 -6.37 2.64 -21.82
CA SER A 304 -6.45 1.47 -22.69
C SER A 304 -5.08 0.88 -23.04
N SER A 305 -5.08 -0.41 -23.36
CA SER A 305 -3.86 -1.10 -23.79
C SER A 305 -3.33 -0.61 -25.12
N ASP A 306 -4.22 -0.25 -26.04
CA ASP A 306 -3.84 0.28 -27.36
C ASP A 306 -3.14 1.65 -27.27
N PHE A 307 -3.71 2.58 -26.49
CA PHE A 307 -3.06 3.86 -26.25
C PHE A 307 -1.69 3.69 -25.57
N TYR A 308 -1.60 2.76 -24.61
CA TYR A 308 -0.35 2.47 -23.94
C TYR A 308 0.72 1.93 -24.91
N LYS A 309 0.35 1.00 -25.79
CA LYS A 309 1.20 0.49 -26.86
C LYS A 309 1.68 1.61 -27.78
N TYR A 310 0.77 2.52 -28.17
CA TYR A 310 1.13 3.69 -28.96
C TYR A 310 2.18 4.58 -28.26
N LEU A 311 2.03 4.82 -26.95
CA LEU A 311 3.01 5.58 -26.17
C LEU A 311 4.38 4.88 -26.14
N GLU A 312 4.39 3.55 -25.98
CA GLU A 312 5.61 2.74 -25.98
C GLU A 312 6.36 2.77 -27.30
N GLU A 313 5.63 2.67 -28.41
CA GLU A 313 6.19 2.69 -29.78
C GLU A 313 6.67 4.08 -30.21
N ASN A 314 6.10 5.16 -29.68
CA ASN A 314 6.39 6.53 -30.11
C ASN A 314 7.22 7.34 -29.10
N GLN A 315 7.64 6.75 -27.97
CA GLN A 315 8.58 7.40 -27.06
C GLN A 315 10.01 7.32 -27.59
N SER A 316 10.85 8.26 -27.20
CA SER A 316 12.26 8.33 -27.56
C SER A 316 13.14 8.65 -26.35
N GLY A 317 14.40 8.20 -26.37
CA GLY A 317 15.35 8.39 -25.27
C GLY A 317 15.63 7.10 -24.49
N ALA A 318 16.90 6.76 -24.26
CA ALA A 318 17.31 5.50 -23.63
C ALA A 318 17.05 5.46 -22.11
N SER A 319 17.56 6.47 -21.36
CA SER A 319 17.47 6.48 -19.89
C SER A 319 16.22 7.17 -19.36
N TYR A 320 15.74 8.18 -20.09
CA TYR A 320 14.56 8.98 -19.75
C TYR A 320 13.65 9.10 -21.00
N PRO A 321 12.97 8.00 -21.37
CA PRO A 321 12.11 8.03 -22.54
C PRO A 321 11.01 9.09 -22.38
N ALA A 322 10.72 9.80 -23.47
CA ALA A 322 9.68 10.82 -23.49
C ALA A 322 8.92 10.78 -24.81
N ILE A 323 7.68 11.25 -24.80
CA ILE A 323 6.87 11.47 -26.00
C ILE A 323 6.54 12.97 -26.12
N SER A 324 6.58 13.51 -27.32
CA SER A 324 6.21 14.91 -27.54
C SER A 324 4.68 15.09 -27.56
N ASP A 325 4.21 16.28 -27.13
CA ASP A 325 2.79 16.65 -27.22
C ASP A 325 2.26 16.50 -28.67
N ALA A 326 3.11 16.78 -29.67
CA ALA A 326 2.77 16.64 -31.10
C ALA A 326 2.50 15.19 -31.52
N LEU A 327 3.20 14.22 -30.92
CA LEU A 327 2.95 12.80 -31.18
C LEU A 327 1.69 12.34 -30.44
N VAL A 328 1.49 12.73 -29.17
CA VAL A 328 0.25 12.43 -28.44
C VAL A 328 -0.98 12.93 -29.22
N LYS A 329 -0.93 14.14 -29.74
CA LYS A 329 -1.99 14.76 -30.55
C LYS A 329 -2.35 13.98 -31.81
N LYS A 330 -1.42 13.23 -32.40
CA LYS A 330 -1.65 12.41 -33.60
C LYS A 330 -2.35 11.08 -33.32
N TYR A 331 -2.45 10.66 -32.07
CA TYR A 331 -3.17 9.43 -31.76
C TYR A 331 -4.62 9.54 -32.19
N LYS A 332 -5.10 8.52 -32.89
CA LYS A 332 -6.49 8.46 -33.38
C LYS A 332 -7.36 7.75 -32.38
N ILE A 333 -8.51 8.30 -32.12
CA ILE A 333 -9.55 7.75 -31.26
C ILE A 333 -10.85 7.57 -32.00
N PRO A 334 -11.66 6.58 -31.67
CA PRO A 334 -13.01 6.44 -32.17
C PRO A 334 -13.91 7.50 -31.53
N VAL A 335 -14.74 8.17 -32.32
CA VAL A 335 -15.66 9.22 -31.87
C VAL A 335 -17.10 8.82 -32.19
N PRO A 336 -17.73 7.97 -31.38
CA PRO A 336 -19.15 7.68 -31.48
C PRO A 336 -19.99 8.85 -30.99
N SER A 337 -21.32 8.75 -31.13
CA SER A 337 -22.24 9.76 -30.56
C SER A 337 -22.00 9.96 -29.06
N LEU A 338 -22.28 11.14 -28.53
CA LEU A 338 -22.16 11.43 -27.09
C LEU A 338 -23.00 10.48 -26.22
N GLU A 339 -24.13 10.00 -26.74
CA GLU A 339 -24.96 9.00 -26.04
C GLU A 339 -24.20 7.66 -25.88
N ILE A 340 -23.55 7.18 -26.93
CA ILE A 340 -22.75 5.96 -26.89
C ILE A 340 -21.53 6.15 -25.98
N GLN A 341 -20.84 7.27 -26.09
CA GLN A 341 -19.74 7.62 -25.17
C GLN A 341 -20.19 7.59 -23.72
N SER A 342 -21.36 8.19 -23.40
CA SER A 342 -21.92 8.21 -22.04
C SER A 342 -22.21 6.81 -21.52
N ARG A 343 -22.76 5.91 -22.33
CA ARG A 343 -23.03 4.52 -21.96
C ARG A 343 -21.73 3.76 -21.67
N ILE A 344 -20.72 3.92 -22.52
CA ILE A 344 -19.39 3.32 -22.33
C ILE A 344 -18.79 3.82 -21.02
N VAL A 345 -18.77 5.14 -20.80
CA VAL A 345 -18.27 5.77 -19.58
C VAL A 345 -18.96 5.23 -18.34
N GLN A 346 -20.31 5.13 -18.36
CA GLN A 346 -21.06 4.62 -17.21
C GLN A 346 -20.65 3.19 -16.84
N VAL A 347 -20.47 2.33 -17.83
CA VAL A 347 -20.04 0.94 -17.59
C VAL A 347 -18.61 0.93 -17.02
N LEU A 348 -17.68 1.66 -17.65
CA LEU A 348 -16.28 1.66 -17.26
C LEU A 348 -16.04 2.34 -15.91
N ASP A 349 -16.74 3.45 -15.61
CA ASP A 349 -16.66 4.12 -14.29
C ASP A 349 -17.19 3.20 -13.17
N ASN A 350 -18.22 2.39 -13.42
CA ASN A 350 -18.70 1.42 -12.44
C ASN A 350 -17.66 0.31 -12.15
N PHE A 351 -17.01 -0.21 -13.20
CA PHE A 351 -15.91 -1.15 -13.02
C PHE A 351 -14.72 -0.53 -12.28
N ASP A 352 -14.35 0.70 -12.63
CA ASP A 352 -13.25 1.41 -11.99
C ASP A 352 -13.49 1.60 -10.49
N LYS A 353 -14.70 1.99 -10.10
CA LYS A 353 -15.10 2.10 -8.68
C LYS A 353 -14.91 0.80 -7.91
N VAL A 354 -15.35 -0.33 -8.47
CA VAL A 354 -15.21 -1.64 -7.80
C VAL A 354 -13.74 -2.04 -7.64
N CYS A 355 -12.91 -1.71 -8.64
CA CYS A 355 -11.52 -2.17 -8.70
C CYS A 355 -10.52 -1.24 -7.99
N ASN A 356 -10.78 0.06 -7.97
CA ASN A 356 -9.76 1.05 -7.62
C ASN A 356 -10.22 2.08 -6.56
N ASP A 357 -11.51 2.13 -6.22
CA ASP A 357 -11.95 3.07 -5.18
C ASP A 357 -11.55 2.55 -3.79
N LEU A 358 -10.69 3.32 -3.11
CA LEU A 358 -10.22 3.01 -1.74
C LEU A 358 -11.29 3.25 -0.66
N ASN A 359 -12.40 3.90 -1.00
CA ASN A 359 -13.49 4.18 -0.04
C ASN A 359 -14.64 3.19 -0.15
N ILE A 360 -14.78 2.54 -1.30
CA ILE A 360 -15.80 1.52 -1.57
C ILE A 360 -15.16 0.37 -2.38
N GLY A 361 -15.86 -0.75 -2.52
CA GLY A 361 -15.37 -1.87 -3.32
C GLY A 361 -14.37 -2.78 -2.61
N LEU A 362 -13.72 -3.64 -3.39
CA LEU A 362 -12.83 -4.68 -2.86
C LEU A 362 -11.61 -4.16 -2.08
N PRO A 363 -10.92 -3.08 -2.50
CA PRO A 363 -9.80 -2.54 -1.71
C PRO A 363 -10.23 -2.10 -0.31
N LYS A 364 -11.41 -1.49 -0.18
CA LYS A 364 -11.95 -1.06 1.12
C LYS A 364 -12.34 -2.25 1.99
N GLU A 365 -12.92 -3.28 1.41
CA GLU A 365 -13.29 -4.51 2.14
C GLU A 365 -12.04 -5.18 2.73
N ILE A 366 -10.95 -5.29 1.97
CA ILE A 366 -9.67 -5.81 2.45
C ILE A 366 -9.16 -5.01 3.65
N GLU A 367 -9.13 -3.69 3.54
CA GLU A 367 -8.73 -2.79 4.63
C GLU A 367 -9.58 -2.99 5.89
N LEU A 368 -10.91 -3.04 5.73
CA LEU A 368 -11.83 -3.20 6.85
C LEU A 368 -11.65 -4.54 7.58
N ARG A 369 -11.39 -5.63 6.85
CA ARG A 369 -11.14 -6.94 7.46
C ARG A 369 -9.86 -6.94 8.28
N GLN A 370 -8.80 -6.30 7.78
CA GLN A 370 -7.55 -6.15 8.52
C GLN A 370 -7.75 -5.31 9.80
N LYS A 371 -8.43 -4.18 9.71
CA LYS A 371 -8.75 -3.33 10.89
C LYS A 371 -9.62 -4.06 11.92
N GLN A 372 -10.58 -4.85 11.45
CA GLN A 372 -11.41 -5.66 12.32
C GLN A 372 -10.57 -6.70 13.10
N TYR A 373 -9.64 -7.37 12.41
CA TYR A 373 -8.71 -8.30 13.07
C TYR A 373 -7.85 -7.59 14.11
N GLU A 374 -7.25 -6.44 13.77
CA GLU A 374 -6.41 -5.65 14.69
C GLU A 374 -7.19 -5.25 15.95
N TYR A 375 -8.42 -4.77 15.78
CA TYR A 375 -9.29 -4.39 16.88
C TYR A 375 -9.59 -5.58 17.83
N PHE A 376 -9.97 -6.74 17.29
CA PHE A 376 -10.24 -7.91 18.12
C PHE A 376 -8.99 -8.45 18.80
N ARG A 377 -7.85 -8.46 18.09
CA ARG A 377 -6.56 -8.86 18.67
C ARG A 377 -6.20 -7.95 19.84
N GLU A 378 -6.33 -6.66 19.68
CA GLU A 378 -6.08 -5.69 20.75
C GLU A 378 -6.98 -5.94 21.95
N LYS A 379 -8.28 -6.14 21.75
CA LYS A 379 -9.24 -6.45 22.83
C LYS A 379 -8.90 -7.72 23.60
N LEU A 380 -8.42 -8.77 22.92
CA LEU A 380 -8.05 -10.05 23.54
C LEU A 380 -6.73 -10.00 24.31
N LEU A 381 -5.81 -9.12 23.91
CA LEU A 381 -4.47 -9.02 24.48
C LEU A 381 -4.30 -7.84 25.45
N THR A 382 -5.35 -7.04 25.68
CA THR A 382 -5.33 -5.95 26.64
C THR A 382 -5.68 -6.50 28.03
N PHE A 383 -4.69 -6.56 28.89
CA PHE A 383 -4.82 -6.93 30.31
C PHE A 383 -4.68 -5.69 31.17
N VAL A 384 -5.40 -5.63 32.26
CA VAL A 384 -5.31 -4.56 33.28
C VAL A 384 -4.35 -5.01 34.37
N ALA A 385 -3.36 -4.19 34.70
CA ALA A 385 -2.50 -4.45 35.85
C ALA A 385 -3.33 -4.38 37.14
N GLU A 386 -3.05 -5.28 38.10
CA GLU A 386 -3.71 -5.23 39.41
C GLU A 386 -3.51 -3.84 40.04
N GLY A 387 -4.62 -3.10 40.25
CA GLY A 387 -4.64 -1.77 40.89
C GLY A 387 -4.90 -0.58 39.98
N GLU A 388 -4.87 -0.71 38.64
CA GLU A 388 -5.28 0.34 37.69
C GLU A 388 -6.70 0.13 37.16
N TYR A 389 -7.69 0.43 37.98
CA TYR A 389 -9.04 0.70 37.48
C TYR A 389 -9.06 2.14 36.93
N THR A 390 -8.77 2.30 35.66
CA THR A 390 -9.01 3.60 35.00
C THR A 390 -10.50 3.73 34.68
N GLU A 391 -11.13 4.78 35.19
CA GLU A 391 -12.54 5.18 34.96
C GLU A 391 -12.89 5.49 33.48
N SER A 392 -12.03 5.19 32.53
CA SER A 392 -12.19 5.56 31.12
C SER A 392 -12.81 4.46 30.23
N ARG A 393 -13.59 3.52 30.80
CA ARG A 393 -14.28 2.46 30.03
C ARG A 393 -15.80 2.57 29.99
N VAL A 394 -16.35 3.73 30.31
CA VAL A 394 -17.78 4.02 30.12
C VAL A 394 -17.91 5.24 29.24
N GLU A 395 -17.86 5.03 27.93
CA GLU A 395 -18.56 5.82 26.91
C GLU A 395 -18.63 5.01 25.60
#